data_352610577fff6293047d7cc0b55c4352
#
_entry.id   352610577fff6293047d7cc0b55c4352
#
_cell.length_a   1.000
_cell.length_b   1.000
_cell.length_c   1.000
_cell.angle_alpha   90.00
_cell.angle_beta   90.00
_cell.angle_gamma   90.00
#
_symmetry.space_group_name_H-M   'P 1'
#
loop_
_entity.id
_entity.type
_entity.pdbx_description
1 polymer ?
#
loop_
_entity_poly.entity_id
_entity_poly.type
_entity_poly.pdbx_seq_one_letter_code
_entity_poly.pdbx_strand_id
1 'polypeptide(L)'
;PQLLLSHLFGYKKGAFTGALEDKPGLVEQANGGILFLDEIHGLSSTGQEMFFSLLDTGVFRRVGDNTPRTSRFMIIGATTKPLTDLLETFLRRMPVLISMPTLSDRPMKERLELVEHFYAEEAAHIGRTLRIQKGALNSILDYSLHSNLGVLKNLVQLSCAKAFLRENVAGNRTGEIAVTFS
;
A
#
# COMPACT_ATOMS: atom_id res chain seq x y z
N PRO A 1 17.06 -8.94 -7.76
CA PRO A 1 16.53 -10.07 -6.98
C PRO A 1 17.32 -10.33 -5.71
N GLN A 2 18.66 -10.37 -5.76
CA GLN A 2 19.52 -10.72 -4.62
C GLN A 2 19.49 -9.69 -3.48
N LEU A 3 19.37 -8.40 -3.78
CA LEU A 3 19.22 -7.32 -2.79
C LEU A 3 17.94 -7.49 -1.96
N LEU A 4 16.82 -7.85 -2.60
CA LEU A 4 15.58 -8.08 -1.90
C LEU A 4 15.68 -9.25 -0.91
N LEU A 5 16.28 -10.38 -1.35
CA LEU A 5 16.51 -11.53 -0.48
C LEU A 5 17.40 -11.20 0.71
N SER A 6 18.46 -10.42 0.50
CA SER A 6 19.35 -10.00 1.58
C SER A 6 18.66 -9.04 2.56
N HIS A 7 17.73 -8.20 2.11
CA HIS A 7 16.89 -7.37 2.99
C HIS A 7 15.91 -8.22 3.80
N LEU A 8 15.28 -9.19 3.18
CA LEU A 8 14.29 -10.05 3.81
C LEU A 8 14.92 -11.03 4.81
N PHE A 9 15.93 -11.80 4.37
CA PHE A 9 16.51 -12.87 5.16
C PHE A 9 17.78 -12.47 5.93
N GLY A 10 18.33 -11.28 5.65
CA GLY A 10 19.60 -10.84 6.18
C GLY A 10 20.79 -11.46 5.42
N TYR A 11 21.98 -11.03 5.76
CA TYR A 11 23.20 -11.53 5.11
C TYR A 11 24.37 -11.57 6.08
N LYS A 12 25.34 -12.40 5.75
CA LYS A 12 26.63 -12.48 6.43
C LYS A 12 27.66 -11.61 5.71
N LYS A 13 28.63 -11.09 6.46
CA LYS A 13 29.78 -10.41 5.90
C LYS A 13 30.43 -11.24 4.80
N GLY A 14 30.66 -10.62 3.64
CA GLY A 14 31.24 -11.26 2.46
C GLY A 14 30.25 -12.03 1.57
N ALA A 15 28.94 -12.01 1.88
CA ALA A 15 27.92 -12.70 1.08
C ALA A 15 27.79 -12.17 -0.35
N PHE A 16 28.12 -10.92 -0.56
CA PHE A 16 28.18 -10.26 -1.88
C PHE A 16 29.07 -9.01 -1.82
N THR A 17 29.38 -8.42 -2.97
CA THR A 17 30.16 -7.20 -3.04
C THR A 17 29.48 -6.07 -2.30
N GLY A 18 30.10 -5.52 -1.25
CA GLY A 18 29.54 -4.49 -0.37
C GLY A 18 28.95 -5.01 0.94
N ALA A 19 28.91 -6.32 1.17
CA ALA A 19 28.53 -6.90 2.47
C ALA A 19 29.71 -6.80 3.47
N LEU A 20 29.86 -5.61 4.08
CA LEU A 20 31.00 -5.30 4.96
C LEU A 20 30.82 -5.85 6.38
N GLU A 21 29.59 -6.11 6.79
CA GLU A 21 29.19 -6.59 8.13
C GLU A 21 28.04 -7.60 8.04
N ASP A 22 27.77 -8.30 9.13
CA ASP A 22 26.59 -9.15 9.27
C ASP A 22 25.36 -8.28 9.48
N LYS A 23 24.25 -8.55 8.77
CA LYS A 23 23.01 -7.78 8.93
C LYS A 23 21.79 -8.70 9.09
N PRO A 24 20.98 -8.52 10.15
CA PRO A 24 19.73 -9.24 10.30
C PRO A 24 18.71 -8.76 9.25
N GLY A 25 17.89 -9.70 8.75
CA GLY A 25 16.80 -9.40 7.82
C GLY A 25 15.47 -9.11 8.50
N LEU A 26 14.50 -8.66 7.72
CA LEU A 26 13.14 -8.38 8.20
C LEU A 26 12.47 -9.63 8.80
N VAL A 27 12.73 -10.81 8.26
CA VAL A 27 12.26 -12.10 8.79
C VAL A 27 12.67 -12.30 10.25
N GLU A 28 13.92 -11.96 10.58
CA GLU A 28 14.44 -12.08 11.95
C GLU A 28 13.84 -11.02 12.87
N GLN A 29 13.67 -9.81 12.38
CA GLN A 29 13.08 -8.69 13.12
C GLN A 29 11.57 -8.89 13.38
N ALA A 30 10.87 -9.56 12.48
CA ALA A 30 9.45 -9.85 12.61
C ALA A 30 9.13 -10.99 13.59
N ASN A 31 10.15 -11.63 14.19
CA ASN A 31 9.93 -12.77 15.08
C ASN A 31 8.97 -12.43 16.24
N GLY A 32 7.91 -13.22 16.38
CA GLY A 32 6.84 -13.00 17.36
C GLY A 32 5.81 -11.95 16.95
N GLY A 33 5.94 -11.32 15.77
CA GLY A 33 5.08 -10.25 15.30
C GLY A 33 4.44 -10.52 13.94
N ILE A 34 4.38 -9.47 13.11
CA ILE A 34 3.77 -9.48 11.78
C ILE A 34 4.80 -8.99 10.76
N LEU A 35 4.92 -9.68 9.63
CA LEU A 35 5.65 -9.26 8.45
C LEU A 35 4.65 -8.90 7.35
N PHE A 36 4.57 -7.62 7.02
CA PHE A 36 3.78 -7.14 5.88
C PHE A 36 4.67 -7.02 4.65
N LEU A 37 4.27 -7.65 3.56
CA LEU A 37 4.95 -7.58 2.26
C LEU A 37 4.01 -6.97 1.23
N ASP A 38 4.31 -5.76 0.82
CA ASP A 38 3.62 -5.14 -0.31
C ASP A 38 4.19 -5.63 -1.63
N GLU A 39 3.34 -5.72 -2.64
CA GLU A 39 3.67 -6.24 -3.97
C GLU A 39 4.43 -7.58 -3.93
N ILE A 40 3.87 -8.52 -3.17
CA ILE A 40 4.50 -9.83 -2.88
C ILE A 40 4.84 -10.63 -4.15
N HIS A 41 4.18 -10.33 -5.29
CA HIS A 41 4.52 -10.90 -6.59
C HIS A 41 5.93 -10.51 -7.10
N GLY A 42 6.55 -9.48 -6.50
CA GLY A 42 7.95 -9.11 -6.77
C GLY A 42 8.98 -10.10 -6.21
N LEU A 43 8.54 -11.07 -5.39
CA LEU A 43 9.41 -12.15 -4.94
C LEU A 43 9.75 -13.10 -6.10
N SER A 44 11.05 -13.34 -6.31
CA SER A 44 11.49 -14.39 -7.22
C SER A 44 11.02 -15.77 -6.75
N SER A 45 10.96 -16.77 -7.64
CA SER A 45 10.61 -18.14 -7.27
C SER A 45 11.47 -18.65 -6.12
N THR A 46 12.78 -18.40 -6.14
CA THR A 46 13.68 -18.72 -5.03
C THR A 46 13.28 -18.04 -3.72
N GLY A 47 12.86 -16.77 -3.78
CA GLY A 47 12.37 -16.04 -2.60
C GLY A 47 11.10 -16.65 -2.04
N GLN A 48 10.17 -17.03 -2.90
CA GLN A 48 8.93 -17.70 -2.51
C GLN A 48 9.20 -19.08 -1.90
N GLU A 49 10.15 -19.86 -2.44
CA GLU A 49 10.59 -21.14 -1.87
C GLU A 49 11.24 -20.98 -0.49
N MET A 50 12.07 -19.96 -0.31
CA MET A 50 12.67 -19.64 1.00
C MET A 50 11.59 -19.28 2.03
N PHE A 51 10.59 -18.48 1.66
CA PHE A 51 9.45 -18.17 2.53
C PHE A 51 8.60 -19.40 2.82
N PHE A 52 8.32 -20.22 1.82
CA PHE A 52 7.61 -21.47 2.01
C PHE A 52 8.31 -22.34 3.08
N SER A 53 9.62 -22.58 2.94
CA SER A 53 10.41 -23.35 3.90
C SER A 53 10.36 -22.73 5.30
N LEU A 54 10.49 -21.41 5.42
CA LEU A 54 10.43 -20.70 6.69
C LEU A 54 9.04 -20.80 7.34
N LEU A 55 7.97 -20.58 6.58
CA LEU A 55 6.61 -20.64 7.11
C LEU A 55 6.20 -22.06 7.53
N ASP A 56 6.78 -23.07 6.89
CA ASP A 56 6.54 -24.48 7.21
C ASP A 56 7.30 -24.93 8.46
N THR A 57 8.59 -24.62 8.52
CA THR A 57 9.53 -25.16 9.53
C THR A 57 9.87 -24.16 10.64
N GLY A 58 9.66 -22.87 10.41
CA GLY A 58 10.14 -21.80 11.28
C GLY A 58 11.65 -21.56 11.17
N VAL A 59 12.35 -22.23 10.22
CA VAL A 59 13.80 -22.17 10.09
C VAL A 59 14.21 -21.48 8.79
N PHE A 60 15.20 -20.61 8.87
CA PHE A 60 15.80 -19.93 7.72
C PHE A 60 17.32 -19.78 7.86
N ARG A 61 17.96 -19.28 6.83
CA ARG A 61 19.39 -18.91 6.84
C ARG A 61 19.55 -17.53 6.22
N ARG A 62 20.53 -16.77 6.71
CA ARG A 62 20.95 -15.52 6.07
C ARG A 62 21.66 -15.83 4.74
N VAL A 63 21.63 -14.89 3.82
CA VAL A 63 22.37 -14.99 2.57
C VAL A 63 23.87 -15.11 2.88
N GLY A 64 24.53 -16.14 2.32
CA GLY A 64 25.95 -16.43 2.58
C GLY A 64 26.24 -17.06 3.95
N ASP A 65 25.22 -17.50 4.70
CA ASP A 65 25.38 -18.20 5.97
C ASP A 65 24.72 -19.58 5.94
N ASN A 66 25.39 -20.58 6.43
CA ASN A 66 24.86 -21.94 6.59
C ASN A 66 24.22 -22.19 7.97
N THR A 67 24.38 -21.25 8.90
CA THR A 67 23.86 -21.37 10.27
C THR A 67 22.34 -21.26 10.27
N PRO A 68 21.60 -22.27 10.73
CA PRO A 68 20.16 -22.21 10.82
C PRO A 68 19.73 -21.23 11.92
N ARG A 69 18.71 -20.46 11.62
CA ARG A 69 18.06 -19.51 12.54
C ARG A 69 16.58 -19.79 12.57
N THR A 70 15.90 -19.38 13.61
CA THR A 70 14.46 -19.56 13.76
C THR A 70 13.75 -18.22 13.80
N SER A 71 12.60 -18.17 13.16
CA SER A 71 11.65 -17.03 13.27
C SER A 71 10.24 -17.54 13.05
N ARG A 72 9.31 -17.01 13.83
CA ARG A 72 7.86 -17.28 13.72
C ARG A 72 7.11 -15.98 13.76
N PHE A 73 6.32 -15.71 12.74
CA PHE A 73 5.54 -14.47 12.60
C PHE A 73 4.29 -14.75 11.75
N MET A 74 3.34 -13.84 11.81
CA MET A 74 2.24 -13.81 10.85
C MET A 74 2.70 -13.07 9.59
N ILE A 75 2.46 -13.66 8.41
CA ILE A 75 2.72 -12.98 7.15
C ILE A 75 1.43 -12.41 6.59
N ILE A 76 1.49 -11.16 6.11
CA ILE A 76 0.42 -10.50 5.35
C ILE A 76 1.04 -10.05 4.03
N GLY A 77 0.50 -10.55 2.92
CA GLY A 77 0.93 -10.16 1.59
C GLY A 77 -0.13 -9.32 0.89
N ALA A 78 0.29 -8.25 0.21
CA ALA A 78 -0.55 -7.50 -0.70
C ALA A 78 -0.02 -7.64 -2.13
N THR A 79 -0.91 -7.66 -3.12
CA THR A 79 -0.53 -7.73 -4.54
C THR A 79 -1.60 -7.08 -5.42
N THR A 80 -1.16 -6.42 -6.49
CA THR A 80 -2.00 -5.90 -7.57
C THR A 80 -2.09 -6.86 -8.75
N LYS A 81 -1.34 -7.98 -8.71
CA LYS A 81 -1.27 -9.00 -9.77
C LYS A 81 -2.12 -10.21 -9.46
N PRO A 82 -2.52 -11.00 -10.48
CA PRO A 82 -3.18 -12.27 -10.27
C PRO A 82 -2.35 -13.21 -9.40
N LEU A 83 -3.01 -13.99 -8.57
CA LEU A 83 -2.34 -14.98 -7.70
C LEU A 83 -1.61 -16.10 -8.47
N THR A 84 -1.92 -16.26 -9.77
CA THR A 84 -1.21 -17.17 -10.67
C THR A 84 0.27 -16.85 -10.84
N ASP A 85 0.69 -15.62 -10.52
CA ASP A 85 2.08 -15.19 -10.55
C ASP A 85 2.88 -15.69 -9.34
N LEU A 86 2.19 -16.26 -8.34
CA LEU A 86 2.79 -16.82 -7.13
C LEU A 86 2.78 -18.36 -7.18
N LEU A 87 3.81 -18.97 -6.57
CA LEU A 87 3.88 -20.41 -6.47
C LEU A 87 2.73 -20.96 -5.61
N GLU A 88 2.09 -22.02 -6.08
CA GLU A 88 0.98 -22.68 -5.36
C GLU A 88 1.40 -23.15 -3.97
N THR A 89 2.62 -23.66 -3.84
CA THR A 89 3.21 -24.09 -2.57
C THR A 89 3.30 -22.95 -1.56
N PHE A 90 3.64 -21.74 -2.02
CA PHE A 90 3.69 -20.54 -1.19
C PHE A 90 2.28 -20.07 -0.79
N LEU A 91 1.34 -20.04 -1.73
CA LEU A 91 -0.04 -19.64 -1.47
C LEU A 91 -0.74 -20.55 -0.45
N ARG A 92 -0.44 -21.84 -0.44
CA ARG A 92 -0.99 -22.78 0.56
C ARG A 92 -0.65 -22.43 2.00
N ARG A 93 0.39 -21.61 2.24
CA ARG A 93 0.77 -21.11 3.57
C ARG A 93 0.11 -19.78 3.94
N MET A 94 -0.65 -19.19 3.00
CA MET A 94 -1.47 -18.00 3.21
C MET A 94 -2.94 -18.32 2.85
N PRO A 95 -3.66 -19.09 3.69
CA PRO A 95 -4.97 -19.63 3.36
C PRO A 95 -6.09 -18.58 3.36
N VAL A 96 -5.84 -17.41 3.96
CA VAL A 96 -6.84 -16.33 4.01
C VAL A 96 -6.59 -15.39 2.85
N LEU A 97 -7.56 -15.33 1.93
CA LEU A 97 -7.55 -14.45 0.78
C LEU A 97 -8.63 -13.39 0.93
N ILE A 98 -8.23 -12.13 0.85
CA ILE A 98 -9.14 -10.98 0.87
C ILE A 98 -9.01 -10.25 -0.46
N SER A 99 -10.08 -10.25 -1.25
CA SER A 99 -10.15 -9.48 -2.49
C SER A 99 -10.73 -8.11 -2.21
N MET A 100 -9.99 -7.06 -2.53
CA MET A 100 -10.45 -5.68 -2.39
C MET A 100 -11.22 -5.28 -3.66
N PRO A 101 -12.50 -4.86 -3.55
CA PRO A 101 -13.28 -4.44 -4.71
C PRO A 101 -12.70 -3.16 -5.33
N THR A 102 -12.79 -3.05 -6.64
CA THR A 102 -12.47 -1.80 -7.36
C THR A 102 -13.50 -0.71 -7.02
N LEU A 103 -13.23 0.54 -7.37
CA LEU A 103 -14.21 1.62 -7.13
C LEU A 103 -15.50 1.40 -7.93
N SER A 104 -15.40 0.83 -9.14
CA SER A 104 -16.58 0.51 -9.97
C SER A 104 -17.47 -0.58 -9.36
N ASP A 105 -16.88 -1.52 -8.61
CA ASP A 105 -17.61 -2.62 -7.98
C ASP A 105 -18.27 -2.19 -6.66
N ARG A 106 -17.92 -1.01 -6.14
CA ARG A 106 -18.48 -0.49 -4.90
C ARG A 106 -19.84 0.17 -5.13
N PRO A 107 -20.82 -0.03 -4.21
CA PRO A 107 -22.08 0.69 -4.25
C PRO A 107 -21.87 2.22 -4.26
N MET A 108 -22.81 2.95 -4.88
CA MET A 108 -22.77 4.42 -4.92
C MET A 108 -22.59 5.04 -3.53
N LYS A 109 -23.24 4.46 -2.52
CA LYS A 109 -23.14 4.92 -1.13
C LYS A 109 -21.70 4.88 -0.61
N GLU A 110 -20.99 3.78 -0.79
CA GLU A 110 -19.59 3.64 -0.36
C GLU A 110 -18.68 4.62 -1.11
N ARG A 111 -18.91 4.80 -2.42
CA ARG A 111 -18.14 5.76 -3.20
C ARG A 111 -18.35 7.19 -2.72
N LEU A 112 -19.60 7.54 -2.37
CA LEU A 112 -19.92 8.84 -1.79
C LEU A 112 -19.21 9.02 -0.45
N GLU A 113 -19.29 8.05 0.45
CA GLU A 113 -18.61 8.08 1.76
C GLU A 113 -17.09 8.27 1.62
N LEU A 114 -16.46 7.63 0.63
CA LEU A 114 -15.04 7.83 0.32
C LEU A 114 -14.72 9.25 -0.15
N VAL A 115 -15.55 9.82 -1.02
CA VAL A 115 -15.38 11.19 -1.52
C VAL A 115 -15.56 12.19 -0.36
N GLU A 116 -16.57 12.01 0.47
CA GLU A 116 -16.81 12.82 1.65
C GLU A 116 -15.64 12.74 2.64
N HIS A 117 -15.09 11.55 2.87
CA HIS A 117 -13.92 11.35 3.71
C HIS A 117 -12.70 12.12 3.20
N PHE A 118 -12.40 12.04 1.91
CA PHE A 118 -11.25 12.77 1.32
C PHE A 118 -11.47 14.29 1.37
N TYR A 119 -12.68 14.79 1.16
CA TYR A 119 -12.95 16.20 1.34
C TYR A 119 -12.82 16.66 2.79
N ALA A 120 -13.20 15.81 3.76
CA ALA A 120 -13.02 16.11 5.17
C ALA A 120 -11.54 16.16 5.57
N GLU A 121 -10.71 15.24 5.05
CA GLU A 121 -9.24 15.30 5.22
C GLU A 121 -8.67 16.62 4.67
N GLU A 122 -9.07 17.03 3.46
CA GLU A 122 -8.57 18.26 2.85
C GLU A 122 -9.08 19.52 3.59
N ALA A 123 -10.33 19.53 4.06
CA ALA A 123 -10.85 20.61 4.89
C ALA A 123 -10.02 20.79 6.18
N ALA A 124 -9.65 19.68 6.82
CA ALA A 124 -8.80 19.69 8.01
C ALA A 124 -7.38 20.21 7.69
N HIS A 125 -6.78 19.78 6.55
CA HIS A 125 -5.47 20.26 6.10
C HIS A 125 -5.47 21.78 5.81
N ILE A 126 -6.51 22.28 5.14
CA ILE A 126 -6.65 23.70 4.78
C ILE A 126 -7.02 24.56 5.99
N GLY A 127 -7.62 23.95 7.03
CA GLY A 127 -8.13 24.66 8.21
C GLY A 127 -9.38 25.52 7.92
N ARG A 128 -10.14 25.20 6.86
CA ARG A 128 -11.32 25.95 6.43
C ARG A 128 -12.45 25.00 6.02
N THR A 129 -13.67 25.44 6.18
CA THR A 129 -14.85 24.71 5.73
C THR A 129 -14.92 24.68 4.20
N LEU A 130 -15.18 23.49 3.65
CA LEU A 130 -15.39 23.28 2.22
C LEU A 130 -16.88 23.11 1.93
N ARG A 131 -17.39 23.83 0.94
CA ARG A 131 -18.73 23.67 0.40
C ARG A 131 -18.64 23.07 -1.00
N ILE A 132 -18.96 21.78 -1.12
CA ILE A 132 -18.89 21.07 -2.37
C ILE A 132 -20.19 21.28 -3.15
N GLN A 133 -20.10 21.85 -4.36
CA GLN A 133 -21.25 22.00 -5.22
C GLN A 133 -21.66 20.65 -5.83
N LYS A 134 -22.96 20.44 -6.01
CA LYS A 134 -23.52 19.19 -6.55
C LYS A 134 -22.89 18.78 -7.89
N GLY A 135 -22.60 19.74 -8.78
CA GLY A 135 -21.92 19.46 -10.04
C GLY A 135 -20.52 18.91 -9.86
N ALA A 136 -19.74 19.46 -8.94
CA ALA A 136 -18.39 18.96 -8.62
C ALA A 136 -18.44 17.55 -8.03
N LEU A 137 -19.36 17.30 -7.11
CA LEU A 137 -19.56 16.00 -6.49
C LEU A 137 -19.92 14.94 -7.54
N ASN A 138 -20.90 15.22 -8.41
CA ASN A 138 -21.32 14.29 -9.46
C ASN A 138 -20.18 13.98 -10.42
N SER A 139 -19.42 14.98 -10.87
CA SER A 139 -18.30 14.75 -11.78
C SER A 139 -17.20 13.87 -11.16
N ILE A 140 -16.92 14.05 -9.87
CA ILE A 140 -15.94 13.20 -9.16
C ILE A 140 -16.47 11.78 -9.01
N LEU A 141 -17.74 11.60 -8.69
CA LEU A 141 -18.38 10.29 -8.57
C LEU A 141 -18.43 9.54 -9.91
N ASP A 142 -18.71 10.22 -11.01
CA ASP A 142 -18.68 9.64 -12.35
C ASP A 142 -17.26 9.23 -12.75
N TYR A 143 -16.29 10.10 -12.49
CA TYR A 143 -14.89 9.78 -12.77
C TYR A 143 -14.37 8.60 -11.91
N SER A 144 -14.91 8.42 -10.71
CA SER A 144 -14.54 7.32 -9.81
C SER A 144 -14.79 5.94 -10.41
N LEU A 145 -15.73 5.81 -11.35
CA LEU A 145 -16.04 4.55 -12.05
C LEU A 145 -14.86 4.02 -12.89
N HIS A 146 -13.96 4.90 -13.31
CA HIS A 146 -12.86 4.56 -14.21
C HIS A 146 -11.48 4.78 -13.56
N SER A 147 -11.45 4.96 -12.22
CA SER A 147 -10.25 5.30 -11.49
C SER A 147 -9.99 4.36 -10.32
N ASN A 148 -8.82 4.48 -9.70
CA ASN A 148 -8.51 3.86 -8.44
C ASN A 148 -8.59 4.88 -7.28
N LEU A 149 -8.50 4.40 -6.04
CA LEU A 149 -8.58 5.23 -4.84
C LEU A 149 -7.54 6.36 -4.81
N GLY A 150 -6.31 6.10 -5.28
CA GLY A 150 -5.25 7.11 -5.35
C GLY A 150 -5.60 8.24 -6.33
N VAL A 151 -6.12 7.90 -7.51
CA VAL A 151 -6.57 8.89 -8.50
C VAL A 151 -7.75 9.67 -7.96
N LEU A 152 -8.72 9.01 -7.32
CA LEU A 152 -9.86 9.69 -6.70
C LEU A 152 -9.40 10.71 -5.63
N LYS A 153 -8.50 10.31 -4.74
CA LYS A 153 -7.91 11.19 -3.72
C LYS A 153 -7.22 12.40 -4.37
N ASN A 154 -6.39 12.17 -5.39
CA ASN A 154 -5.70 13.25 -6.11
C ASN A 154 -6.67 14.23 -6.78
N LEU A 155 -7.79 13.76 -7.33
CA LEU A 155 -8.81 14.61 -7.93
C LEU A 155 -9.49 15.50 -6.87
N VAL A 156 -9.82 14.95 -5.72
CA VAL A 156 -10.37 15.73 -4.60
C VAL A 156 -9.36 16.80 -4.18
N GLN A 157 -8.10 16.42 -3.97
CA GLN A 157 -7.02 17.35 -3.60
C GLN A 157 -6.85 18.47 -4.64
N LEU A 158 -6.82 18.13 -5.92
CA LEU A 158 -6.69 19.10 -6.99
C LEU A 158 -7.90 20.07 -7.02
N SER A 159 -9.12 19.57 -6.83
CA SER A 159 -10.32 20.39 -6.77
C SER A 159 -10.30 21.38 -5.60
N CYS A 160 -9.84 20.93 -4.43
CA CYS A 160 -9.66 21.77 -3.25
C CYS A 160 -8.59 22.83 -3.46
N ALA A 161 -7.42 22.43 -4.01
CA ALA A 161 -6.33 23.36 -4.28
C ALA A 161 -6.73 24.46 -5.27
N LYS A 162 -7.42 24.11 -6.35
CA LYS A 162 -7.96 25.11 -7.30
C LYS A 162 -8.94 26.06 -6.64
N ALA A 163 -9.89 25.53 -5.84
CA ALA A 163 -10.86 26.33 -5.13
C ALA A 163 -10.18 27.28 -4.11
N PHE A 164 -9.23 26.78 -3.34
CA PHE A 164 -8.44 27.57 -2.38
C PHE A 164 -7.68 28.72 -3.06
N LEU A 165 -6.99 28.44 -4.17
CA LEU A 165 -6.28 29.48 -4.93
C LEU A 165 -7.23 30.55 -5.45
N ARG A 166 -8.37 30.15 -6.00
CA ARG A 166 -9.40 31.08 -6.52
C ARG A 166 -9.93 31.99 -5.41
N GLU A 167 -10.28 31.45 -4.24
CA GLU A 167 -10.78 32.23 -3.11
C GLU A 167 -9.71 33.19 -2.57
N ASN A 168 -8.46 32.76 -2.49
CA ASN A 168 -7.36 33.63 -2.05
C ASN A 168 -7.09 34.77 -3.02
N VAL A 169 -7.13 34.52 -4.33
CA VAL A 169 -7.00 35.57 -5.37
C VAL A 169 -8.16 36.56 -5.30
N ALA A 170 -9.37 36.09 -4.99
CA ALA A 170 -10.55 36.94 -4.76
C ALA A 170 -10.53 37.70 -3.43
N GLY A 171 -9.49 37.53 -2.61
CA GLY A 171 -9.36 38.21 -1.32
C GLY A 171 -10.08 37.54 -0.15
N ASN A 172 -10.77 36.43 -0.37
CA ASN A 172 -11.47 35.66 0.67
C ASN A 172 -10.48 34.73 1.40
N ARG A 173 -9.87 35.24 2.46
CA ARG A 173 -8.85 34.49 3.23
C ARG A 173 -9.37 33.70 4.42
N THR A 174 -10.61 33.94 4.87
CA THR A 174 -11.14 33.40 6.13
C THR A 174 -12.50 32.72 6.01
N GLY A 175 -13.17 32.84 4.89
CA GLY A 175 -14.52 32.26 4.69
C GLY A 175 -14.53 30.81 4.26
N GLU A 176 -15.74 30.32 3.98
CA GLU A 176 -15.99 29.03 3.37
C GLU A 176 -15.40 28.99 1.95
N ILE A 177 -14.85 27.86 1.54
CA ILE A 177 -14.31 27.63 0.19
C ILE A 177 -15.34 26.87 -0.63
N ALA A 178 -15.81 27.47 -1.73
CA ALA A 178 -16.73 26.80 -2.66
C ALA A 178 -15.95 25.96 -3.68
N VAL A 179 -16.09 24.63 -3.60
CA VAL A 179 -15.50 23.69 -4.57
C VAL A 179 -16.47 23.55 -5.75
N THR A 180 -16.04 23.99 -6.92
CA THR A 180 -16.81 23.90 -8.18
C THR A 180 -16.01 23.08 -9.18
N PHE A 181 -16.69 22.42 -10.11
CA PHE A 181 -16.05 21.80 -11.27
C PHE A 181 -16.09 22.81 -12.43
N SER A 182 -14.94 23.27 -12.84
CA SER A 182 -14.75 24.11 -14.03
C SER A 182 -13.63 23.54 -14.89
#